data_0449f64068cf1d66fb79ed6494b64ab8
#
_entry.id   0449f64068cf1d66fb79ed6494b64ab8
#
_cell.length_a   1.000
_cell.length_b   1.000
_cell.length_c   1.000
_cell.angle_alpha   90.00
_cell.angle_beta   90.00
_cell.angle_gamma   90.00
#
_symmetry.space_group_name_H-M   'P 1'
#
loop_
_entity.id
_entity.type
_entity.pdbx_description
1 polymer ?
#
loop_
_entity_poly.entity_id
_entity_poly.type
_entity_poly.pdbx_seq_one_letter_code
_entity_poly.pdbx_strand_id
1 'polypeptide(L)'
;MTNGKSCVTVKLLRQNRQEDQPFVMKTVTQTMLYRQALIKYSLKYGVTKAAIRYKTNRQYVYRWRKRYDGTLQSLADKSHRPHHHPNEHTPEELKLIADMRKRNMNAGLVVFWVKLRQRGYTRSVTGLYRLLRKQGQMAVKPPNPKYIPKPYEQMQYPGQRVQIDVKFVPESCIVGEAKGQKFYQYTAIDEYSRFRYLEAFEEHSSYSSAQFLKHLIEKFPFKIECVQTDNGMEFTKQLGNTQKPTPTLFERTLEQCGIRHKLIAPYTPRHNGKVERSHRKDNEYFYATHSFYSFEDFKKQLSVHNRRYNNFPMRPLNWKSPADYLKAFLINGEVF
;
A
#
# COMPACT_ATOMS: atom_id res chain seq x y z
N MET A 1 3.94 -37.15 -13.65
CA MET A 1 3.49 -36.70 -12.34
C MET A 1 3.21 -35.20 -12.42
N THR A 2 1.96 -34.89 -12.44
CA THR A 2 1.40 -33.56 -12.76
C THR A 2 1.27 -32.74 -11.49
N ASN A 3 1.94 -31.61 -11.40
CA ASN A 3 1.69 -30.61 -10.36
C ASN A 3 0.91 -29.43 -10.95
N GLY A 4 -0.39 -29.45 -10.70
CA GLY A 4 -1.32 -28.39 -11.06
C GLY A 4 -1.09 -27.12 -10.24
N LYS A 5 -0.83 -26.02 -10.92
CA LYS A 5 -0.91 -24.69 -10.35
C LYS A 5 -2.38 -24.31 -10.20
N SER A 6 -2.87 -24.24 -8.97
CA SER A 6 -4.20 -23.72 -8.66
C SER A 6 -4.25 -22.23 -8.89
N CYS A 7 -4.93 -21.84 -9.95
CA CYS A 7 -5.38 -20.48 -10.18
C CYS A 7 -6.45 -20.15 -9.13
N VAL A 8 -6.13 -19.27 -8.17
CA VAL A 8 -7.12 -18.76 -7.20
C VAL A 8 -8.01 -17.78 -7.93
N THR A 9 -9.07 -18.30 -8.51
CA THR A 9 -10.17 -17.50 -9.03
C THR A 9 -10.89 -16.87 -7.84
N VAL A 10 -10.76 -15.55 -7.69
CA VAL A 10 -11.54 -14.80 -6.71
C VAL A 10 -13.01 -14.84 -7.15
N LYS A 11 -13.75 -15.78 -6.61
CA LYS A 11 -15.22 -15.80 -6.70
C LYS A 11 -15.74 -14.55 -5.98
N LEU A 12 -16.23 -13.60 -6.75
CA LEU A 12 -17.12 -12.54 -6.28
C LEU A 12 -18.38 -13.20 -5.72
N LEU A 13 -18.41 -13.44 -4.42
CA LEU A 13 -19.61 -13.80 -3.71
C LEU A 13 -20.57 -12.61 -3.80
N ARG A 14 -21.57 -12.74 -4.67
CA ARG A 14 -22.84 -12.01 -4.54
C ARG A 14 -23.38 -12.38 -3.16
N GLN A 15 -23.19 -11.51 -2.19
CA GLN A 15 -23.96 -11.59 -0.96
C GLN A 15 -25.41 -11.22 -1.30
N ASN A 16 -26.22 -12.25 -1.52
CA ASN A 16 -27.67 -12.15 -1.33
C ASN A 16 -27.87 -11.52 0.05
N ARG A 17 -28.66 -10.48 0.13
CA ARG A 17 -29.29 -10.05 1.37
C ARG A 17 -30.05 -11.26 1.89
N GLN A 18 -29.43 -12.02 2.77
CA GLN A 18 -30.18 -12.86 3.68
C GLN A 18 -30.85 -11.87 4.64
N GLU A 19 -32.16 -11.84 4.52
CA GLU A 19 -33.04 -11.29 5.53
C GLU A 19 -32.54 -11.71 6.91
N ASP A 20 -32.57 -10.79 7.87
CA ASP A 20 -32.16 -10.98 9.26
C ASP A 20 -32.79 -12.26 9.83
N GLN A 21 -32.15 -13.38 9.64
CA GLN A 21 -32.48 -14.57 10.40
C GLN A 21 -32.12 -14.25 11.86
N PRO A 22 -33.07 -14.36 12.78
CA PRO A 22 -32.78 -14.07 14.18
C PRO A 22 -31.64 -14.96 14.64
N PHE A 23 -30.62 -14.36 15.24
CA PHE A 23 -29.45 -15.05 15.79
C PHE A 23 -29.94 -16.10 16.80
N VAL A 24 -30.03 -17.33 16.33
CA VAL A 24 -30.46 -18.47 17.14
C VAL A 24 -29.30 -18.84 18.05
N MET A 25 -29.34 -18.40 19.29
CA MET A 25 -28.40 -18.88 20.31
C MET A 25 -28.61 -20.38 20.51
N LYS A 26 -27.66 -21.17 20.02
CA LYS A 26 -27.68 -22.64 20.15
C LYS A 26 -27.42 -23.13 21.60
N THR A 27 -27.02 -22.24 22.52
CA THR A 27 -26.71 -22.57 23.91
C THR A 27 -27.77 -22.02 24.87
N VAL A 28 -28.35 -22.90 25.67
CA VAL A 28 -29.24 -22.55 26.77
C VAL A 28 -28.39 -22.04 27.93
N THR A 29 -28.62 -20.79 28.35
CA THR A 29 -27.90 -20.20 29.48
C THR A 29 -28.64 -20.42 30.80
N GLN A 30 -27.92 -20.42 31.91
CA GLN A 30 -28.54 -20.48 33.25
C GLN A 30 -29.56 -19.36 33.48
N THR A 31 -29.32 -18.19 32.88
CA THR A 31 -30.23 -17.04 32.95
C THR A 31 -31.58 -17.33 32.27
N MET A 32 -31.59 -18.05 31.15
CA MET A 32 -32.82 -18.42 30.45
C MET A 32 -33.62 -19.43 31.28
N LEU A 33 -32.95 -20.42 31.88
CA LEU A 33 -33.59 -21.40 32.78
C LEU A 33 -34.17 -20.73 34.02
N TYR A 34 -33.43 -19.80 34.62
CA TYR A 34 -33.92 -19.02 35.75
C TYR A 34 -35.18 -18.24 35.38
N ARG A 35 -35.18 -17.55 34.25
CA ARG A 35 -36.35 -16.81 33.74
C ARG A 35 -37.55 -17.73 33.47
N GLN A 36 -37.32 -18.92 32.93
CA GLN A 36 -38.38 -19.87 32.71
C GLN A 36 -38.98 -20.38 34.05
N ALA A 37 -38.14 -20.72 35.01
CA ALA A 37 -38.59 -21.14 36.34
C ALA A 37 -39.39 -20.04 37.05
N LEU A 38 -38.92 -18.79 36.97
CA LEU A 38 -39.61 -17.62 37.51
C LEU A 38 -41.00 -17.45 36.88
N ILE A 39 -41.11 -17.58 35.56
CA ILE A 39 -42.38 -17.43 34.86
C ILE A 39 -43.33 -18.55 35.20
N LYS A 40 -42.91 -19.82 35.15
CA LYS A 40 -43.70 -20.97 35.54
C LYS A 40 -44.23 -20.82 36.96
N TYR A 41 -43.40 -20.42 37.89
CA TYR A 41 -43.82 -20.14 39.28
C TYR A 41 -44.79 -18.98 39.37
N SER A 42 -44.59 -17.91 38.60
CA SER A 42 -45.48 -16.73 38.60
C SER A 42 -46.86 -17.04 38.02
N LEU A 43 -46.96 -17.99 37.08
CA LEU A 43 -48.24 -18.42 36.53
C LEU A 43 -49.02 -19.24 37.57
N LYS A 44 -48.34 -20.06 38.39
CA LYS A 44 -48.99 -20.91 39.39
C LYS A 44 -49.36 -20.18 40.70
N TYR A 45 -48.47 -19.29 41.16
CA TYR A 45 -48.61 -18.71 42.52
C TYR A 45 -48.77 -17.20 42.52
N GLY A 46 -48.79 -16.57 41.37
CA GLY A 46 -48.94 -15.14 41.23
C GLY A 46 -47.60 -14.36 41.22
N VAL A 47 -47.62 -13.16 40.61
CA VAL A 47 -46.45 -12.32 40.36
C VAL A 47 -45.74 -11.87 41.64
N THR A 48 -46.52 -11.49 42.67
CA THR A 48 -45.96 -10.99 43.96
C THR A 48 -45.15 -12.08 44.67
N LYS A 49 -45.73 -13.30 44.77
CA LYS A 49 -45.02 -14.44 45.41
C LYS A 49 -43.79 -14.84 44.61
N ALA A 50 -43.86 -14.77 43.26
CA ALA A 50 -42.70 -15.03 42.42
C ALA A 50 -41.58 -13.99 42.63
N ALA A 51 -41.92 -12.72 42.70
CA ALA A 51 -40.95 -11.65 42.93
C ALA A 51 -40.18 -11.82 44.23
N ILE A 52 -40.94 -12.18 45.34
CA ILE A 52 -40.32 -12.44 46.65
C ILE A 52 -39.41 -13.68 46.61
N ARG A 53 -39.91 -14.80 46.09
CA ARG A 53 -39.14 -16.07 46.06
C ARG A 53 -37.87 -15.98 45.27
N TYR A 54 -37.90 -15.29 44.11
CA TYR A 54 -36.75 -15.15 43.23
C TYR A 54 -35.94 -13.89 43.47
N LYS A 55 -36.23 -13.16 44.59
CA LYS A 55 -35.53 -11.92 45.01
C LYS A 55 -35.42 -10.90 43.85
N THR A 56 -36.53 -10.67 43.17
CA THR A 56 -36.64 -9.71 42.06
C THR A 56 -37.84 -8.77 42.25
N ASN A 57 -38.01 -7.81 41.36
CA ASN A 57 -39.15 -6.90 41.40
C ASN A 57 -40.30 -7.41 40.48
N ARG A 58 -41.53 -6.96 40.80
CA ARG A 58 -42.74 -7.33 40.03
C ARG A 58 -42.66 -6.92 38.56
N GLN A 59 -42.01 -5.78 38.26
CA GLN A 59 -41.84 -5.28 36.88
C GLN A 59 -40.95 -6.24 36.04
N TYR A 60 -39.92 -6.84 36.65
CA TYR A 60 -39.08 -7.83 36.01
C TYR A 60 -39.89 -9.07 35.64
N VAL A 61 -40.74 -9.55 36.53
CA VAL A 61 -41.61 -10.72 36.28
C VAL A 61 -42.61 -10.40 35.14
N TYR A 62 -43.27 -9.24 35.17
CA TYR A 62 -44.19 -8.83 34.08
C TYR A 62 -43.50 -8.70 32.75
N ARG A 63 -42.31 -8.10 32.69
CA ARG A 63 -41.49 -7.96 31.46
C ARG A 63 -41.22 -9.31 30.82
N TRP A 64 -40.80 -10.28 31.58
CA TRP A 64 -40.49 -11.59 31.07
C TRP A 64 -41.72 -12.43 30.75
N ARG A 65 -42.80 -12.28 31.51
CA ARG A 65 -44.10 -12.89 31.17
C ARG A 65 -44.62 -12.41 29.82
N LYS A 66 -44.58 -11.11 29.57
CA LYS A 66 -44.99 -10.51 28.29
C LYS A 66 -44.18 -11.00 27.12
N ARG A 67 -42.91 -11.34 27.37
CA ARG A 67 -41.97 -11.77 26.32
C ARG A 67 -41.98 -13.29 26.08
N TYR A 68 -42.50 -14.04 27.03
CA TYR A 68 -42.48 -15.50 26.95
C TYR A 68 -43.53 -16.04 26.00
N ASP A 69 -43.11 -16.73 24.95
CA ASP A 69 -43.94 -17.36 23.91
C ASP A 69 -44.07 -18.90 24.07
N GLY A 70 -43.63 -19.45 25.18
CA GLY A 70 -43.58 -20.90 25.45
C GLY A 70 -42.21 -21.50 25.17
N THR A 71 -41.35 -20.83 24.42
CA THR A 71 -39.99 -21.32 24.10
C THR A 71 -38.92 -20.74 25.04
N LEU A 72 -37.86 -21.51 25.28
CA LEU A 72 -36.73 -21.07 26.07
C LEU A 72 -35.97 -19.93 25.39
N GLN A 73 -36.00 -19.90 24.08
CA GLN A 73 -35.29 -18.91 23.27
C GLN A 73 -35.89 -17.49 23.38
N SER A 74 -37.19 -17.37 23.62
CA SER A 74 -37.82 -16.08 23.88
C SER A 74 -37.28 -15.39 25.12
N LEU A 75 -36.65 -16.16 26.02
CA LEU A 75 -36.05 -15.69 27.28
C LEU A 75 -34.57 -15.30 27.15
N ALA A 76 -33.99 -15.42 25.98
CA ALA A 76 -32.62 -14.98 25.72
C ALA A 76 -32.50 -13.45 25.77
N ASP A 77 -31.31 -12.96 26.15
CA ASP A 77 -31.03 -11.53 26.06
C ASP A 77 -30.95 -11.07 24.59
N LYS A 78 -31.60 -9.97 24.28
CA LYS A 78 -31.47 -9.34 22.97
C LYS A 78 -30.13 -8.60 22.90
N SER A 79 -29.56 -8.52 21.71
CA SER A 79 -28.38 -7.70 21.48
C SER A 79 -28.66 -6.25 21.88
N HIS A 80 -27.76 -5.64 22.64
CA HIS A 80 -27.77 -4.21 22.98
C HIS A 80 -27.14 -3.35 21.87
N ARG A 81 -26.71 -3.98 20.76
CA ARG A 81 -26.09 -3.27 19.66
C ARG A 81 -27.13 -2.36 18.98
N PRO A 82 -26.81 -1.09 18.74
CA PRO A 82 -27.68 -0.20 17.97
C PRO A 82 -27.97 -0.77 16.58
N HIS A 83 -29.22 -0.64 16.12
CA HIS A 83 -29.60 -1.04 14.76
C HIS A 83 -28.96 -0.16 13.70
N HIS A 84 -28.73 1.13 14.00
CA HIS A 84 -28.04 2.08 13.14
C HIS A 84 -26.89 2.73 13.90
N HIS A 85 -25.77 2.83 13.22
CA HIS A 85 -24.60 3.56 13.72
C HIS A 85 -24.48 4.89 12.97
N PRO A 86 -24.47 6.07 13.67
CA PRO A 86 -24.40 7.39 13.01
C PRO A 86 -23.18 7.53 12.08
N ASN A 87 -22.13 6.78 12.38
CA ASN A 87 -20.86 6.78 11.63
C ASN A 87 -20.72 5.63 10.64
N GLU A 88 -21.82 4.95 10.28
CA GLU A 88 -21.78 3.90 9.27
C GLU A 88 -21.61 4.50 7.86
N HIS A 89 -20.86 3.81 7.00
CA HIS A 89 -20.66 4.26 5.62
C HIS A 89 -21.98 4.16 4.84
N THR A 90 -22.27 5.19 4.04
CA THR A 90 -23.43 5.18 3.15
C THR A 90 -23.25 4.23 1.96
N PRO A 91 -24.32 3.78 1.31
CA PRO A 91 -24.22 2.92 0.13
C PRO A 91 -23.38 3.55 -0.99
N GLU A 92 -23.45 4.86 -1.18
CA GLU A 92 -22.67 5.60 -2.18
C GLU A 92 -21.18 5.58 -1.84
N GLU A 93 -20.84 5.82 -0.55
CA GLU A 93 -19.45 5.73 -0.07
C GLU A 93 -18.89 4.32 -0.25
N LEU A 94 -19.68 3.28 0.05
CA LEU A 94 -19.29 1.89 -0.14
C LEU A 94 -19.03 1.56 -1.61
N LYS A 95 -19.87 2.05 -2.52
CA LYS A 95 -19.69 1.90 -3.96
C LYS A 95 -18.43 2.61 -4.43
N LEU A 96 -18.21 3.85 -4.02
CA LEU A 96 -17.00 4.62 -4.34
C LEU A 96 -15.74 3.88 -3.88
N ILE A 97 -15.72 3.37 -2.64
CA ILE A 97 -14.60 2.61 -2.09
C ILE A 97 -14.34 1.34 -2.90
N ALA A 98 -15.39 0.58 -3.24
CA ALA A 98 -15.26 -0.66 -4.00
C ALA A 98 -14.72 -0.42 -5.42
N ASP A 99 -15.24 0.57 -6.14
CA ASP A 99 -14.80 0.91 -7.49
C ASP A 99 -13.36 1.43 -7.53
N MET A 100 -13.02 2.26 -6.55
CA MET A 100 -11.65 2.77 -6.42
C MET A 100 -10.67 1.66 -6.01
N ARG A 101 -11.11 0.68 -5.20
CA ARG A 101 -10.26 -0.42 -4.77
C ARG A 101 -9.89 -1.34 -5.93
N LYS A 102 -10.84 -1.64 -6.83
CA LYS A 102 -10.58 -2.40 -8.06
C LYS A 102 -9.44 -1.80 -8.89
N ARG A 103 -9.40 -0.47 -8.99
CA ARG A 103 -8.37 0.27 -9.76
C ARG A 103 -7.06 0.45 -9.01
N ASN A 104 -7.03 0.24 -7.70
CA ASN A 104 -5.87 0.51 -6.83
C ASN A 104 -5.67 -0.63 -5.83
N MET A 105 -5.64 -1.88 -6.29
CA MET A 105 -5.59 -3.08 -5.43
C MET A 105 -4.43 -3.07 -4.45
N ASN A 106 -3.26 -2.62 -4.89
CA ASN A 106 -2.02 -2.65 -4.11
C ASN A 106 -1.72 -1.32 -3.38
N ALA A 107 -2.61 -0.33 -3.47
CA ALA A 107 -2.40 0.94 -2.79
C ALA A 107 -2.47 0.77 -1.26
N GLY A 108 -1.46 1.29 -0.56
CA GLY A 108 -1.47 1.34 0.90
C GLY A 108 -2.63 2.19 1.41
N LEU A 109 -3.07 1.91 2.65
CA LEU A 109 -4.28 2.51 3.24
C LEU A 109 -4.34 4.04 3.10
N VAL A 110 -3.27 4.73 3.47
CA VAL A 110 -3.28 6.20 3.54
C VAL A 110 -3.29 6.81 2.13
N VAL A 111 -2.53 6.24 1.21
CA VAL A 111 -2.55 6.66 -0.20
C VAL A 111 -3.93 6.43 -0.81
N PHE A 112 -4.53 5.28 -0.53
CA PHE A 112 -5.88 4.97 -0.97
C PHE A 112 -6.90 5.97 -0.41
N TRP A 113 -6.79 6.32 0.87
CA TRP A 113 -7.62 7.33 1.51
C TRP A 113 -7.46 8.71 0.86
N VAL A 114 -6.22 9.15 0.56
CA VAL A 114 -5.99 10.43 -0.14
C VAL A 114 -6.68 10.46 -1.50
N LYS A 115 -6.58 9.37 -2.28
CA LYS A 115 -7.28 9.25 -3.57
C LYS A 115 -8.80 9.27 -3.44
N LEU A 116 -9.35 8.72 -2.37
CA LEU A 116 -10.77 8.80 -2.06
C LEU A 116 -11.18 10.22 -1.68
N ARG A 117 -10.36 10.92 -0.88
CA ARG A 117 -10.58 12.34 -0.51
C ARG A 117 -10.68 13.24 -1.74
N GLN A 118 -9.82 13.04 -2.73
CA GLN A 118 -9.87 13.76 -4.00
C GLN A 118 -11.17 13.55 -4.79
N ARG A 119 -11.98 12.54 -4.40
CA ARG A 119 -13.28 12.21 -5.00
C ARG A 119 -14.46 12.43 -4.05
N GLY A 120 -14.27 13.29 -3.05
CA GLY A 120 -15.35 13.69 -2.14
C GLY A 120 -15.57 12.78 -0.92
N TYR A 121 -14.72 11.79 -0.67
CA TYR A 121 -14.80 10.99 0.55
C TYR A 121 -14.43 11.82 1.78
N THR A 122 -15.30 11.92 2.78
CA THR A 122 -15.14 12.84 3.92
C THR A 122 -14.66 12.17 5.21
N ARG A 123 -14.78 10.83 5.32
CA ARG A 123 -14.50 10.13 6.58
C ARG A 123 -13.01 9.94 6.84
N SER A 124 -12.68 9.63 8.10
CA SER A 124 -11.31 9.47 8.56
C SER A 124 -10.63 8.20 8.01
N VAL A 125 -9.29 8.21 7.97
CA VAL A 125 -8.46 7.04 7.65
C VAL A 125 -8.79 5.84 8.54
N THR A 126 -9.04 6.09 9.83
CA THR A 126 -9.37 5.02 10.80
C THR A 126 -10.71 4.36 10.48
N GLY A 127 -11.71 5.15 10.05
CA GLY A 127 -13.01 4.64 9.61
C GLY A 127 -12.86 3.74 8.38
N LEU A 128 -12.11 4.19 7.37
CA LEU A 128 -11.79 3.41 6.19
C LEU A 128 -11.04 2.11 6.54
N TYR A 129 -10.04 2.18 7.42
CA TYR A 129 -9.30 1.00 7.88
C TYR A 129 -10.20 -0.06 8.50
N ARG A 130 -11.11 0.34 9.40
CA ARG A 130 -12.07 -0.58 10.05
C ARG A 130 -12.97 -1.27 9.01
N LEU A 131 -13.44 -0.51 8.03
CA LEU A 131 -14.25 -1.04 6.94
C LEU A 131 -13.47 -2.08 6.11
N LEU A 132 -12.30 -1.71 5.59
CA LEU A 132 -11.47 -2.58 4.75
C LEU A 132 -11.03 -3.84 5.51
N ARG A 133 -10.74 -3.72 6.80
CA ARG A 133 -10.42 -4.87 7.66
C ARG A 133 -11.62 -5.81 7.84
N LYS A 134 -12.82 -5.25 8.07
CA LYS A 134 -14.07 -6.04 8.15
C LYS A 134 -14.35 -6.80 6.85
N GLN A 135 -13.98 -6.22 5.71
CA GLN A 135 -14.11 -6.83 4.39
C GLN A 135 -12.96 -7.79 4.04
N GLY A 136 -12.00 -8.06 4.92
CA GLY A 136 -10.84 -8.91 4.65
C GLY A 136 -9.83 -8.35 3.65
N GLN A 137 -9.95 -7.06 3.28
CA GLN A 137 -9.11 -6.43 2.27
C GLN A 137 -7.78 -5.87 2.82
N MET A 138 -7.52 -6.07 4.10
CA MET A 138 -6.27 -5.65 4.77
C MET A 138 -5.60 -6.84 5.41
N ALA A 139 -4.39 -7.14 4.96
CA ALA A 139 -3.57 -8.17 5.59
C ALA A 139 -3.18 -7.76 7.02
N VAL A 140 -3.30 -8.69 7.95
CA VAL A 140 -2.75 -8.53 9.30
C VAL A 140 -1.25 -8.76 9.20
N LYS A 141 -0.47 -7.68 9.18
CA LYS A 141 0.99 -7.78 9.25
C LYS A 141 1.41 -7.94 10.71
N PRO A 142 2.32 -8.87 11.02
CA PRO A 142 2.93 -8.91 12.35
C PRO A 142 3.62 -7.57 12.64
N PRO A 143 3.68 -7.14 13.91
CA PRO A 143 4.39 -5.92 14.26
C PRO A 143 5.87 -6.05 13.88
N ASN A 144 6.36 -5.12 13.09
CA ASN A 144 7.79 -5.06 12.79
C ASN A 144 8.56 -4.75 14.08
N PRO A 145 9.72 -5.38 14.30
CA PRO A 145 10.59 -5.03 15.42
C PRO A 145 10.88 -3.53 15.39
N LYS A 146 10.87 -2.88 16.57
CA LYS A 146 11.14 -1.45 16.69
C LYS A 146 12.56 -1.17 16.19
N TYR A 147 12.64 -0.56 15.00
CA TYR A 147 13.89 -0.07 14.46
C TYR A 147 14.08 1.39 14.89
N ILE A 148 15.21 1.69 15.51
CA ILE A 148 15.62 3.06 15.84
C ILE A 148 16.47 3.56 14.66
N PRO A 149 15.91 4.42 13.79
CA PRO A 149 16.68 4.93 12.65
C PRO A 149 17.79 5.87 13.12
N LYS A 150 18.99 5.66 12.60
CA LYS A 150 20.03 6.70 12.69
C LYS A 150 19.60 7.94 11.91
N PRO A 151 19.95 9.15 12.36
CA PRO A 151 19.68 10.37 11.61
C PRO A 151 20.20 10.25 10.18
N TYR A 152 19.34 10.54 9.22
CA TYR A 152 19.71 10.55 7.81
C TYR A 152 19.85 11.98 7.34
N GLU A 153 20.94 12.26 6.62
CA GLU A 153 21.17 13.56 6.01
C GLU A 153 20.05 13.86 5.01
N GLN A 154 19.26 14.88 5.27
CA GLN A 154 18.17 15.30 4.38
C GLN A 154 18.68 16.34 3.39
N MET A 155 18.34 16.14 2.12
CA MET A 155 18.65 17.11 1.07
C MET A 155 17.75 18.33 1.20
N GLN A 156 18.30 19.51 0.91
CA GLN A 156 17.65 20.81 1.11
C GLN A 156 16.98 21.33 -0.17
N TYR A 157 17.46 20.93 -1.36
CA TYR A 157 16.99 21.39 -2.65
C TYR A 157 17.12 20.29 -3.73
N PRO A 158 16.37 20.42 -4.85
CA PRO A 158 16.45 19.48 -5.96
C PRO A 158 17.85 19.47 -6.60
N GLY A 159 18.33 18.29 -6.96
CA GLY A 159 19.63 18.10 -7.62
C GLY A 159 20.84 18.05 -6.69
N GLN A 160 20.68 18.40 -5.42
CA GLN A 160 21.78 18.29 -4.42
C GLN A 160 22.34 16.86 -4.36
N ARG A 161 21.48 15.84 -4.47
CA ARG A 161 21.87 14.44 -4.61
C ARG A 161 20.79 13.63 -5.34
N VAL A 162 21.19 12.96 -6.42
CA VAL A 162 20.37 12.05 -7.21
C VAL A 162 20.88 10.63 -7.02
N GLN A 163 20.01 9.70 -6.64
CA GLN A 163 20.33 8.27 -6.57
C GLN A 163 20.07 7.63 -7.92
N ILE A 164 21.05 6.86 -8.42
CA ILE A 164 20.93 6.07 -9.65
C ILE A 164 21.13 4.59 -9.33
N ASP A 165 20.34 3.74 -9.98
CA ASP A 165 20.43 2.29 -9.86
C ASP A 165 19.86 1.61 -11.12
N VAL A 166 20.30 0.39 -11.40
CA VAL A 166 19.83 -0.41 -12.53
C VAL A 166 19.09 -1.62 -12.03
N LYS A 167 17.91 -1.83 -12.59
CA LYS A 167 17.06 -2.96 -12.29
C LYS A 167 16.90 -3.87 -13.49
N PHE A 168 17.11 -5.17 -13.28
CA PHE A 168 16.76 -6.20 -14.24
C PHE A 168 15.24 -6.34 -14.33
N VAL A 169 14.72 -6.31 -15.56
CA VAL A 169 13.30 -6.60 -15.80
C VAL A 169 13.06 -8.08 -15.53
N PRO A 170 12.03 -8.45 -14.74
CA PRO A 170 11.74 -9.86 -14.48
C PRO A 170 11.45 -10.62 -15.78
N GLU A 171 12.11 -11.75 -15.98
CA GLU A 171 11.93 -12.58 -17.19
C GLU A 171 10.48 -13.02 -17.40
N SER A 172 9.74 -13.20 -16.32
CA SER A 172 8.30 -13.53 -16.37
C SER A 172 7.43 -12.46 -17.01
N CYS A 173 7.93 -11.23 -17.11
CA CYS A 173 7.21 -10.12 -17.75
C CYS A 173 7.52 -10.02 -19.25
N ILE A 174 8.56 -10.70 -19.75
CA ILE A 174 8.99 -10.64 -21.15
C ILE A 174 8.36 -11.84 -21.88
N VAL A 175 7.46 -11.56 -22.81
CA VAL A 175 6.63 -12.57 -23.47
C VAL A 175 6.65 -12.44 -25.00
N GLY A 176 6.04 -13.41 -25.68
CA GLY A 176 5.97 -13.39 -27.15
C GLY A 176 7.34 -13.48 -27.81
N GLU A 177 7.59 -12.66 -28.83
CA GLU A 177 8.84 -12.65 -29.62
C GLU A 177 10.06 -12.14 -28.82
N ALA A 178 9.82 -11.36 -27.75
CA ALA A 178 10.86 -10.86 -26.88
C ALA A 178 11.31 -11.88 -25.83
N LYS A 179 10.66 -13.05 -25.73
CA LYS A 179 10.95 -14.07 -24.71
C LYS A 179 12.41 -14.53 -24.81
N GLY A 180 13.11 -14.47 -23.67
CA GLY A 180 14.55 -14.80 -23.59
C GLY A 180 15.49 -13.61 -23.78
N GLN A 181 14.98 -12.46 -24.21
CA GLN A 181 15.74 -11.21 -24.20
C GLN A 181 15.88 -10.67 -22.78
N LYS A 182 16.87 -9.81 -22.54
CA LYS A 182 17.11 -9.14 -21.26
C LYS A 182 16.90 -7.66 -21.42
N PHE A 183 16.01 -7.11 -20.60
CA PHE A 183 15.77 -5.67 -20.55
C PHE A 183 16.19 -5.11 -19.20
N TYR A 184 16.65 -3.87 -19.20
CA TYR A 184 17.17 -3.18 -18.04
C TYR A 184 16.42 -1.87 -17.85
N GLN A 185 16.01 -1.60 -16.61
CA GLN A 185 15.45 -0.33 -16.21
C GLN A 185 16.49 0.48 -15.49
N TYR A 186 16.95 1.56 -16.07
CA TYR A 186 17.75 2.56 -15.39
C TYR A 186 16.85 3.55 -14.68
N THR A 187 17.17 3.84 -13.44
CA THR A 187 16.35 4.64 -12.54
C THR A 187 17.17 5.73 -11.91
N ALA A 188 16.75 6.98 -12.02
CA ALA A 188 17.29 8.10 -11.27
C ALA A 188 16.20 8.74 -10.41
N ILE A 189 16.50 9.02 -9.13
CA ILE A 189 15.56 9.67 -8.21
C ILE A 189 16.28 10.82 -7.49
N ASP A 190 15.72 12.01 -7.61
CA ASP A 190 16.15 13.13 -6.79
C ASP A 190 15.77 12.90 -5.32
N GLU A 191 16.73 13.06 -4.42
CA GLU A 191 16.52 12.78 -3.01
C GLU A 191 15.65 13.80 -2.29
N TYR A 192 15.60 15.04 -2.76
CA TYR A 192 14.76 16.08 -2.19
C TYR A 192 13.30 15.94 -2.64
N SER A 193 13.05 16.07 -3.94
CA SER A 193 11.71 16.12 -4.51
C SER A 193 11.07 14.75 -4.77
N ARG A 194 11.88 13.67 -4.76
CA ARG A 194 11.48 12.32 -5.21
C ARG A 194 11.14 12.26 -6.70
N PHE A 195 11.39 13.32 -7.44
CA PHE A 195 11.18 13.33 -8.88
C PHE A 195 12.06 12.29 -9.54
N ARG A 196 11.46 11.47 -10.41
CA ARG A 196 12.07 10.27 -10.95
C ARG A 196 12.15 10.33 -12.48
N TYR A 197 13.25 9.81 -13.01
CA TYR A 197 13.43 9.50 -14.41
C TYR A 197 13.72 8.02 -14.59
N LEU A 198 13.04 7.38 -15.54
CA LEU A 198 13.24 5.99 -15.94
C LEU A 198 13.55 5.91 -17.41
N GLU A 199 14.47 5.03 -17.77
CA GLU A 199 14.77 4.70 -19.15
C GLU A 199 15.05 3.20 -19.31
N ALA A 200 14.65 2.66 -20.47
CA ALA A 200 14.83 1.27 -20.84
C ALA A 200 16.10 1.11 -21.67
N PHE A 201 16.87 0.05 -21.40
CA PHE A 201 18.04 -0.35 -22.19
C PHE A 201 18.03 -1.86 -22.41
N GLU A 202 18.64 -2.29 -23.50
CA GLU A 202 18.88 -3.71 -23.80
C GLU A 202 20.24 -4.19 -23.27
N GLU A 203 21.09 -3.26 -22.85
CA GLU A 203 22.42 -3.55 -22.30
C GLU A 203 22.61 -2.99 -20.89
N HIS A 204 23.34 -3.76 -20.09
CA HIS A 204 23.82 -3.38 -18.78
C HIS A 204 25.33 -3.10 -18.86
N SER A 205 25.67 -1.89 -19.30
CA SER A 205 27.06 -1.52 -19.58
C SER A 205 27.37 -0.09 -19.09
N SER A 206 28.68 0.23 -18.94
CA SER A 206 29.10 1.59 -18.62
C SER A 206 28.75 2.60 -19.74
N TYR A 207 28.59 2.14 -20.97
CA TYR A 207 28.13 2.95 -22.09
C TYR A 207 26.67 3.35 -21.89
N SER A 208 25.79 2.38 -21.61
CA SER A 208 24.37 2.61 -21.34
C SER A 208 24.19 3.52 -20.12
N SER A 209 25.00 3.36 -19.07
CA SER A 209 24.99 4.22 -17.89
C SER A 209 25.36 5.66 -18.23
N ALA A 210 26.37 5.87 -19.09
CA ALA A 210 26.80 7.20 -19.53
C ALA A 210 25.74 7.86 -20.45
N GLN A 211 25.09 7.09 -21.33
CA GLN A 211 23.96 7.55 -22.13
C GLN A 211 22.78 7.98 -21.25
N PHE A 212 22.40 7.12 -20.32
CA PHE A 212 21.36 7.42 -19.35
C PHE A 212 21.62 8.73 -18.58
N LEU A 213 22.87 8.94 -18.14
CA LEU A 213 23.28 10.15 -17.44
C LEU A 213 23.09 11.41 -18.30
N LYS A 214 23.45 11.37 -19.59
CA LYS A 214 23.27 12.49 -20.53
C LYS A 214 21.77 12.83 -20.69
N HIS A 215 20.95 11.82 -20.93
CA HIS A 215 19.51 11.99 -21.04
C HIS A 215 18.90 12.49 -19.72
N LEU A 216 19.38 12.01 -18.58
CA LEU A 216 18.95 12.47 -17.27
C LEU A 216 19.18 13.96 -17.05
N ILE A 217 20.38 14.46 -17.42
CA ILE A 217 20.74 15.89 -17.33
C ILE A 217 19.81 16.73 -18.19
N GLU A 218 19.45 16.27 -19.38
CA GLU A 218 18.51 16.96 -20.27
C GLU A 218 17.04 16.94 -19.76
N LYS A 219 16.66 15.89 -19.07
CA LYS A 219 15.28 15.68 -18.61
C LYS A 219 14.97 16.30 -17.25
N PHE A 220 15.95 16.45 -16.40
CA PHE A 220 15.75 17.09 -15.10
C PHE A 220 15.73 18.62 -15.28
N PRO A 221 14.70 19.31 -14.72
CA PRO A 221 14.58 20.77 -14.83
C PRO A 221 15.44 21.54 -13.81
N PHE A 222 16.47 20.89 -13.26
CA PHE A 222 17.39 21.45 -12.29
C PHE A 222 18.81 20.89 -12.48
N LYS A 223 19.80 21.63 -12.03
CA LYS A 223 21.21 21.19 -12.06
C LYS A 223 21.45 20.04 -11.08
N ILE A 224 22.16 19.01 -11.52
CA ILE A 224 22.57 17.90 -10.67
C ILE A 224 24.00 18.17 -10.14
N GLU A 225 24.16 18.19 -8.82
CA GLU A 225 25.45 18.41 -8.17
C GLU A 225 26.16 17.11 -7.78
N CYS A 226 25.39 16.12 -7.38
CA CYS A 226 25.91 14.84 -6.91
C CYS A 226 25.04 13.68 -7.41
N VAL A 227 25.69 12.69 -8.00
CA VAL A 227 25.08 11.40 -8.33
C VAL A 227 25.60 10.36 -7.35
N GLN A 228 24.69 9.61 -6.73
CA GLN A 228 25.00 8.50 -5.84
C GLN A 228 24.59 7.20 -6.48
N THR A 229 25.54 6.25 -6.57
CA THR A 229 25.32 4.89 -7.10
C THR A 229 25.80 3.85 -6.09
N ASP A 230 25.45 2.60 -6.34
CA ASP A 230 26.17 1.48 -5.76
C ASP A 230 27.55 1.28 -6.43
N ASN A 231 28.22 0.18 -6.11
CA ASN A 231 29.53 -0.16 -6.66
C ASN A 231 29.45 -1.09 -7.88
N GLY A 232 28.36 -1.05 -8.62
CA GLY A 232 28.17 -1.85 -9.84
C GLY A 232 29.25 -1.56 -10.90
N MET A 233 29.62 -2.58 -11.66
CA MET A 233 30.66 -2.48 -12.70
C MET A 233 30.30 -1.51 -13.83
N GLU A 234 29.02 -1.25 -14.02
CA GLU A 234 28.46 -0.27 -14.95
C GLU A 234 28.73 1.17 -14.52
N PHE A 235 28.93 1.40 -13.23
CA PHE A 235 29.19 2.72 -12.66
C PHE A 235 30.65 2.93 -12.31
N THR A 236 31.31 1.91 -11.71
CA THR A 236 32.69 2.05 -11.22
C THR A 236 33.47 0.74 -11.27
N LYS A 237 34.78 0.83 -11.38
CA LYS A 237 35.70 -0.32 -11.26
C LYS A 237 36.50 -0.31 -9.95
N GLN A 238 36.16 0.54 -8.98
CA GLN A 238 36.94 0.72 -7.75
C GLN A 238 37.05 -0.54 -6.87
N LEU A 239 36.08 -1.45 -6.95
CA LEU A 239 36.12 -2.73 -6.22
C LEU A 239 36.79 -3.86 -7.00
N GLY A 240 37.26 -3.61 -8.22
CA GLY A 240 38.00 -4.61 -9.01
C GLY A 240 39.42 -4.85 -8.45
N ASN A 241 39.95 -6.06 -8.69
CA ASN A 241 41.29 -6.49 -8.24
C ASN A 241 42.48 -5.75 -8.93
N THR A 242 42.27 -4.62 -9.54
CA THR A 242 43.31 -3.83 -10.24
C THR A 242 43.90 -2.77 -9.34
N GLN A 243 45.22 -2.74 -9.26
CA GLN A 243 45.96 -1.77 -8.43
C GLN A 243 45.77 -0.29 -8.83
N LYS A 244 45.30 -0.01 -10.06
CA LYS A 244 44.89 1.32 -10.55
C LYS A 244 43.66 1.18 -11.44
N PRO A 245 42.46 1.24 -10.95
CA PRO A 245 41.27 1.16 -11.79
C PRO A 245 41.18 2.39 -12.71
N THR A 246 41.09 2.14 -14.02
CA THR A 246 40.81 3.22 -14.98
C THR A 246 39.35 3.64 -14.84
N PRO A 247 39.07 4.96 -14.85
CA PRO A 247 37.69 5.47 -14.74
C PRO A 247 36.80 4.86 -15.84
N THR A 248 35.58 4.50 -15.48
CA THR A 248 34.56 4.04 -16.42
C THR A 248 34.11 5.19 -17.33
N LEU A 249 33.42 4.87 -18.42
CA LEU A 249 32.84 5.90 -19.27
C LEU A 249 31.82 6.76 -18.47
N PHE A 250 31.08 6.14 -17.59
CA PHE A 250 30.15 6.83 -16.68
C PHE A 250 30.86 7.84 -15.79
N GLU A 251 31.94 7.44 -15.10
CA GLU A 251 32.76 8.34 -14.25
C GLU A 251 33.36 9.52 -15.04
N ARG A 252 33.88 9.25 -16.25
CA ARG A 252 34.39 10.32 -17.13
C ARG A 252 33.29 11.31 -17.55
N THR A 253 32.09 10.80 -17.83
CA THR A 253 30.94 11.65 -18.20
C THR A 253 30.52 12.53 -17.03
N LEU A 254 30.50 11.98 -15.79
CA LEU A 254 30.23 12.78 -14.57
C LEU A 254 31.27 13.90 -14.38
N GLU A 255 32.56 13.59 -14.56
CA GLU A 255 33.65 14.55 -14.47
C GLU A 255 33.52 15.67 -15.51
N GLN A 256 33.25 15.32 -16.78
CA GLN A 256 33.01 16.28 -17.86
C GLN A 256 31.81 17.20 -17.59
N CYS A 257 30.78 16.70 -16.93
CA CYS A 257 29.60 17.48 -16.54
C CYS A 257 29.77 18.25 -15.22
N GLY A 258 30.92 18.12 -14.52
CA GLY A 258 31.17 18.72 -13.22
C GLY A 258 30.26 18.17 -12.10
N ILE A 259 29.82 16.92 -12.22
CA ILE A 259 28.95 16.27 -11.26
C ILE A 259 29.77 15.36 -10.35
N ARG A 260 29.63 15.54 -9.05
CA ARG A 260 30.32 14.70 -8.06
C ARG A 260 29.75 13.30 -8.02
N HIS A 261 30.60 12.28 -8.11
CA HIS A 261 30.22 10.89 -7.91
C HIS A 261 30.36 10.49 -6.44
N LYS A 262 29.31 9.94 -5.84
CA LYS A 262 29.30 9.39 -4.49
C LYS A 262 28.97 7.91 -4.54
N LEU A 263 29.92 7.07 -4.19
CA LEU A 263 29.70 5.64 -4.02
C LEU A 263 29.16 5.33 -2.64
N ILE A 264 28.22 4.40 -2.54
CA ILE A 264 27.79 3.87 -1.25
C ILE A 264 28.87 2.97 -0.67
N ALA A 265 29.04 3.00 0.66
CA ALA A 265 29.97 2.07 1.30
C ALA A 265 29.51 0.62 1.07
N PRO A 266 30.45 -0.33 0.84
CA PRO A 266 30.11 -1.73 0.72
C PRO A 266 29.25 -2.23 1.89
N TYR A 267 28.31 -3.11 1.62
CA TYR A 267 27.38 -3.68 2.62
C TYR A 267 26.47 -2.68 3.34
N THR A 268 26.27 -1.47 2.79
CA THR A 268 25.37 -0.46 3.34
C THR A 268 24.24 -0.09 2.36
N PRO A 269 23.33 -1.03 2.01
CA PRO A 269 22.26 -0.78 1.04
C PRO A 269 21.33 0.38 1.43
N ARG A 270 21.25 0.69 2.71
CA ARG A 270 20.42 1.80 3.22
C ARG A 270 20.71 3.16 2.59
N HIS A 271 21.90 3.37 2.06
CA HIS A 271 22.28 4.63 1.44
C HIS A 271 21.56 4.85 0.10
N ASN A 272 21.23 3.79 -0.64
CA ASN A 272 20.46 3.85 -1.89
C ASN A 272 18.96 3.57 -1.69
N GLY A 273 18.47 3.71 -0.46
CA GLY A 273 17.13 3.27 -0.04
C GLY A 273 15.96 3.97 -0.73
N LYS A 274 16.16 5.13 -1.39
CA LYS A 274 15.08 5.81 -2.12
C LYS A 274 14.84 5.15 -3.47
N VAL A 275 15.90 4.84 -4.20
CA VAL A 275 15.81 4.12 -5.48
C VAL A 275 15.39 2.66 -5.26
N GLU A 276 15.93 1.97 -4.25
CA GLU A 276 15.52 0.61 -3.89
C GLU A 276 14.02 0.54 -3.53
N ARG A 277 13.53 1.51 -2.76
CA ARG A 277 12.10 1.61 -2.45
C ARG A 277 11.26 1.85 -3.70
N SER A 278 11.77 2.61 -4.67
CA SER A 278 11.13 2.80 -5.96
C SER A 278 11.04 1.48 -6.72
N HIS A 279 12.14 0.73 -6.83
CA HIS A 279 12.17 -0.58 -7.48
C HIS A 279 11.20 -1.59 -6.84
N ARG A 280 11.07 -1.55 -5.52
CA ARG A 280 10.06 -2.36 -4.82
C ARG A 280 8.63 -1.97 -5.24
N LYS A 281 8.37 -0.67 -5.41
CA LYS A 281 7.08 -0.19 -5.91
C LYS A 281 6.85 -0.55 -7.37
N ASP A 282 7.90 -0.52 -8.17
CA ASP A 282 7.83 -0.98 -9.56
C ASP A 282 7.47 -2.47 -9.62
N ASN A 283 8.02 -3.31 -8.73
CA ASN A 283 7.61 -4.71 -8.63
C ASN A 283 6.13 -4.87 -8.27
N GLU A 284 5.65 -4.09 -7.29
CA GLU A 284 4.27 -4.18 -6.77
C GLU A 284 3.22 -3.64 -7.76
N TYR A 285 3.51 -2.56 -8.49
CA TYR A 285 2.53 -1.81 -9.28
C TYR A 285 2.70 -1.91 -10.79
N PHE A 286 3.85 -2.30 -11.25
CA PHE A 286 4.17 -2.37 -12.67
C PHE A 286 4.48 -3.80 -13.11
N TYR A 287 5.57 -4.39 -12.65
CA TYR A 287 5.97 -5.72 -13.08
C TYR A 287 5.00 -6.85 -12.69
N ALA A 288 4.27 -6.70 -11.57
CA ALA A 288 3.27 -7.70 -11.16
C ALA A 288 2.05 -7.79 -12.09
N THR A 289 1.83 -6.78 -12.95
CA THR A 289 0.59 -6.66 -13.73
C THR A 289 0.80 -6.38 -15.22
N HIS A 290 2.04 -6.23 -15.67
CA HIS A 290 2.37 -5.89 -17.05
C HIS A 290 3.23 -6.98 -17.69
N SER A 291 3.05 -7.15 -19.00
CA SER A 291 3.85 -8.02 -19.85
C SER A 291 4.34 -7.24 -21.05
N PHE A 292 5.54 -7.55 -21.55
CA PHE A 292 6.21 -6.81 -22.61
C PHE A 292 6.45 -7.75 -23.78
N TYR A 293 5.94 -7.38 -24.94
CA TYR A 293 6.04 -8.17 -26.18
C TYR A 293 7.24 -7.79 -27.04
N SER A 294 7.79 -6.58 -26.81
CA SER A 294 8.99 -6.06 -27.48
C SER A 294 9.71 -5.05 -26.58
N PHE A 295 10.94 -4.69 -26.92
CA PHE A 295 11.67 -3.62 -26.26
C PHE A 295 10.93 -2.26 -26.37
N GLU A 296 10.40 -1.95 -27.55
CA GLU A 296 9.63 -0.70 -27.76
C GLU A 296 8.32 -0.67 -26.95
N ASP A 297 7.68 -1.82 -26.78
CA ASP A 297 6.49 -1.94 -25.91
C ASP A 297 6.87 -1.69 -24.46
N PHE A 298 7.96 -2.31 -23.98
CA PHE A 298 8.48 -2.05 -22.63
C PHE A 298 8.80 -0.57 -22.43
N LYS A 299 9.50 0.07 -23.37
CA LYS A 299 9.86 1.49 -23.32
C LYS A 299 8.63 2.41 -23.19
N LYS A 300 7.58 2.13 -23.98
CA LYS A 300 6.31 2.87 -23.94
C LYS A 300 5.61 2.71 -22.59
N GLN A 301 5.45 1.47 -22.13
CA GLN A 301 4.81 1.18 -20.86
C GLN A 301 5.59 1.76 -19.67
N LEU A 302 6.92 1.69 -19.69
CA LEU A 302 7.80 2.27 -18.68
C LEU A 302 7.67 3.79 -18.59
N SER A 303 7.56 4.46 -19.73
CA SER A 303 7.33 5.92 -19.81
C SER A 303 6.01 6.32 -19.16
N VAL A 304 4.93 5.59 -19.43
CA VAL A 304 3.62 5.81 -18.79
C VAL A 304 3.70 5.57 -17.29
N HIS A 305 4.37 4.50 -16.88
CA HIS A 305 4.58 4.18 -15.47
C HIS A 305 5.37 5.28 -14.74
N ASN A 306 6.43 5.80 -15.36
CA ASN A 306 7.21 6.92 -14.81
C ASN A 306 6.35 8.18 -14.62
N ARG A 307 5.53 8.52 -15.59
CA ARG A 307 4.59 9.65 -15.50
C ARG A 307 3.59 9.45 -14.35
N ARG A 308 3.05 8.25 -14.19
CA ARG A 308 2.16 7.89 -13.07
C ARG A 308 2.85 8.07 -11.72
N TYR A 309 4.10 7.64 -11.60
CA TYR A 309 4.88 7.79 -10.37
C TYR A 309 5.06 9.28 -10.02
N ASN A 310 5.49 10.11 -10.96
CA ASN A 310 5.75 11.52 -10.71
C ASN A 310 4.48 12.33 -10.39
N ASN A 311 3.30 11.82 -10.73
CA ASN A 311 2.01 12.41 -10.39
C ASN A 311 1.30 11.70 -9.21
N PHE A 312 2.00 10.82 -8.50
CA PHE A 312 1.42 10.06 -7.40
C PHE A 312 1.66 10.77 -6.06
N PRO A 313 0.61 11.02 -5.23
CA PRO A 313 0.76 11.69 -3.95
C PRO A 313 1.57 10.85 -2.96
N MET A 314 2.56 11.47 -2.32
CA MET A 314 3.48 10.79 -1.40
C MET A 314 3.46 11.41 -0.01
N ARG A 315 3.36 10.58 1.02
CA ARG A 315 3.40 11.03 2.41
C ARG A 315 4.65 11.88 2.77
N PRO A 316 5.88 11.51 2.35
CA PRO A 316 7.07 12.31 2.64
C PRO A 316 7.07 13.71 2.01
N LEU A 317 6.20 13.96 1.04
CA LEU A 317 6.03 15.24 0.34
C LEU A 317 4.74 15.96 0.77
N ASN A 318 4.27 15.73 2.00
CA ASN A 318 3.02 16.29 2.51
C ASN A 318 1.82 16.00 1.58
N TRP A 319 1.78 14.80 1.03
CA TRP A 319 0.75 14.31 0.09
C TRP A 319 0.72 15.04 -1.25
N LYS A 320 1.73 15.83 -1.57
CA LYS A 320 1.97 16.31 -2.94
C LYS A 320 2.60 15.20 -3.78
N SER A 321 2.41 15.28 -5.10
CA SER A 321 3.16 14.44 -6.02
C SER A 321 4.60 14.96 -6.17
N PRO A 322 5.57 14.14 -6.60
CA PRO A 322 6.91 14.60 -6.92
C PRO A 322 6.93 15.78 -7.90
N ALA A 323 6.09 15.72 -8.94
CA ALA A 323 5.97 16.80 -9.93
C ALA A 323 5.43 18.10 -9.32
N ASP A 324 4.38 18.03 -8.50
CA ASP A 324 3.81 19.21 -7.85
C ASP A 324 4.76 19.79 -6.80
N TYR A 325 5.47 18.92 -6.06
CA TYR A 325 6.43 19.33 -5.06
C TYR A 325 7.60 20.06 -5.70
N LEU A 326 8.14 19.52 -6.80
CA LEU A 326 9.21 20.15 -7.58
C LEU A 326 8.76 21.46 -8.21
N LYS A 327 7.57 21.49 -8.80
CA LYS A 327 6.99 22.70 -9.39
C LYS A 327 6.82 23.82 -8.37
N ALA A 328 6.35 23.50 -7.17
CA ALA A 328 6.21 24.46 -6.09
C ALA A 328 7.56 25.06 -5.67
N PHE A 329 8.62 24.27 -5.64
CA PHE A 329 9.99 24.75 -5.36
C PHE A 329 10.48 25.70 -6.46
N LEU A 330 10.33 25.32 -7.73
CA LEU A 330 10.79 26.13 -8.87
C LEU A 330 10.04 27.48 -9.00
N ILE A 331 8.75 27.52 -8.63
CA ILE A 331 7.94 28.75 -8.68
C ILE A 331 8.31 29.71 -7.54
N ASN A 332 8.61 29.20 -6.34
CA ASN A 332 8.92 30.03 -5.19
C ASN A 332 10.32 30.68 -5.25
N GLY A 333 11.08 30.43 -6.30
CA GLY A 333 12.32 31.18 -6.60
C GLY A 333 13.50 30.87 -5.68
N GLU A 334 13.46 29.83 -4.90
CA GLU A 334 14.63 29.34 -4.17
C GLU A 334 15.57 28.58 -5.12
N VAL A 335 16.13 29.33 -6.06
CA VAL A 335 17.26 28.87 -6.88
C VAL A 335 18.51 29.20 -6.11
N PHE A 336 19.12 28.18 -5.48
CA PHE A 336 20.48 28.29 -4.96
C PHE A 336 21.52 27.96 -6.02
#